data_0ff2a8a6ae59406a5304854dc9edc8d3
#
_entry.id   0ff2a8a6ae59406a5304854dc9edc8d3
#
_cell.length_a   1.000
_cell.length_b   1.000
_cell.length_c   1.000
_cell.angle_alpha   90.00
_cell.angle_beta   90.00
_cell.angle_gamma   90.00
#
_symmetry.space_group_name_H-M   'P 1'
#
loop_
_entity.id
_entity.type
_entity.pdbx_description
1 polymer ?
#
loop_
_entity_poly.entity_id
_entity_poly.type
_entity_poly.pdbx_seq_one_letter_code
_entity_poly.pdbx_strand_id
1 'polypeptide(L)'
;MKQFLPELMWVFRLLVSCLCGCAVGFERQRHIRAEHRKSAGMRTHMIVCVASTAMMLISKYGFFEVLAYGDNVRVDVSRVAAGILAGISFLGAGTIFVRKESINGLTTAAGIWAVAAVGMAIGCGMYTVGVTLTILILLIQELFRMGMY
;
A
#
# COMPACT_ATOMS: atom_id res chain seq x y z
N MET A 1 1.71 -24.04 -20.87
CA MET A 1 0.73 -22.99 -21.16
C MET A 1 -0.20 -22.71 -19.99
N LYS A 2 -0.67 -23.70 -19.19
CA LYS A 2 -1.54 -23.48 -18.00
C LYS A 2 -0.86 -22.81 -16.80
N GLN A 3 0.46 -22.86 -16.66
CA GLN A 3 1.19 -22.21 -15.56
C GLN A 3 1.51 -20.73 -15.85
N PHE A 4 1.59 -20.33 -17.10
CA PHE A 4 1.95 -18.97 -17.51
C PHE A 4 0.85 -17.91 -17.24
N LEU A 5 -0.42 -18.31 -17.28
CA LEU A 5 -1.56 -17.44 -17.05
C LEU A 5 -1.62 -16.89 -15.60
N PRO A 6 -1.43 -17.69 -14.53
CA PRO A 6 -1.41 -17.17 -13.18
C PRO A 6 -0.22 -16.23 -12.92
N GLU A 7 0.95 -16.49 -13.47
CA GLU A 7 2.13 -15.62 -13.33
C GLU A 7 1.91 -14.26 -13.99
N LEU A 8 1.32 -14.23 -15.19
CA LEU A 8 0.97 -12.99 -15.87
C LEU A 8 -0.05 -12.15 -15.05
N MET A 9 -0.99 -12.81 -14.38
CA MET A 9 -1.94 -12.14 -13.49
C MET A 9 -1.25 -11.53 -12.26
N TRP A 10 -0.22 -12.17 -11.71
CA TRP A 10 0.54 -11.60 -10.59
C TRP A 10 1.34 -10.37 -11.02
N VAL A 11 1.99 -10.43 -12.18
CA VAL A 11 2.67 -9.27 -12.75
C VAL A 11 1.69 -8.12 -13.00
N PHE A 12 0.51 -8.43 -13.56
CA PHE A 12 -0.53 -7.43 -13.78
C PHE A 12 -0.95 -6.75 -12.46
N ARG A 13 -1.14 -7.51 -11.37
CA ARG A 13 -1.45 -6.94 -10.04
C ARG A 13 -0.36 -5.98 -9.55
N LEU A 14 0.90 -6.35 -9.71
CA LEU A 14 2.03 -5.50 -9.34
C LEU A 14 2.04 -4.20 -10.16
N LEU A 15 1.76 -4.27 -11.46
CA LEU A 15 1.68 -3.08 -12.31
C LEU A 15 0.52 -2.15 -11.92
N VAL A 16 -0.67 -2.71 -11.69
CA VAL A 16 -1.83 -1.93 -11.23
C VAL A 16 -1.54 -1.25 -9.88
N SER A 17 -0.95 -1.97 -8.94
CA SER A 17 -0.60 -1.39 -7.64
C SER A 17 0.47 -0.30 -7.77
N CYS A 18 1.42 -0.46 -8.67
CA CYS A 18 2.43 0.55 -8.98
C CYS A 18 1.77 1.85 -9.49
N LEU A 19 0.80 1.74 -10.39
CA LEU A 19 0.04 2.88 -10.91
C LEU A 19 -0.78 3.58 -9.81
N CYS A 20 -1.47 2.81 -8.97
CA CYS A 20 -2.23 3.37 -7.85
C CYS A 20 -1.31 4.08 -6.85
N GLY A 21 -0.20 3.45 -6.46
CA GLY A 21 0.81 4.05 -5.58
C GLY A 21 1.47 5.29 -6.19
N CYS A 22 1.68 5.29 -7.51
CA CYS A 22 2.17 6.44 -8.26
C CYS A 22 1.18 7.61 -8.20
N ALA A 23 -0.11 7.38 -8.44
CA ALA A 23 -1.15 8.40 -8.43
C ALA A 23 -1.21 9.11 -7.07
N VAL A 24 -1.31 8.35 -5.97
CA VAL A 24 -1.35 8.91 -4.61
C VAL A 24 -0.04 9.61 -4.27
N GLY A 25 1.10 8.99 -4.59
CA GLY A 25 2.41 9.56 -4.29
C GLY A 25 2.75 10.81 -5.12
N PHE A 26 2.25 10.90 -6.36
CA PHE A 26 2.44 12.07 -7.21
C PHE A 26 1.70 13.29 -6.66
N GLU A 27 0.44 13.12 -6.26
CA GLU A 27 -0.35 14.15 -5.60
C GLU A 27 0.39 14.62 -4.34
N ARG A 28 0.82 13.69 -3.49
CA ARG A 28 1.56 13.99 -2.27
C ARG A 28 2.88 14.75 -2.54
N GLN A 29 3.61 14.37 -3.58
CA GLN A 29 4.87 15.02 -3.95
C GLN A 29 4.68 16.46 -4.44
N ARG A 30 3.56 16.77 -5.09
CA ARG A 30 3.19 18.15 -5.46
C ARG A 30 3.10 19.03 -4.22
N HIS A 31 2.45 18.54 -3.15
CA HIS A 31 2.34 19.25 -1.87
C HIS A 31 3.69 19.48 -1.20
N ILE A 32 4.50 18.42 -1.10
CA ILE A 32 5.83 18.50 -0.47
C ILE A 32 6.69 19.56 -1.15
N ARG A 33 6.65 19.64 -2.48
CA ARG A 33 7.40 20.66 -3.23
C ARG A 33 6.91 22.08 -2.94
N ALA A 34 5.61 22.27 -2.80
CA ALA A 34 5.03 23.56 -2.50
C ALA A 34 5.42 24.06 -1.08
N GLU A 35 5.52 23.15 -0.11
CA GLU A 35 5.85 23.45 1.28
C GLU A 35 7.35 23.40 1.61
N HIS A 36 8.23 23.07 0.64
CA HIS A 36 9.68 22.89 0.85
C HIS A 36 10.04 21.89 1.97
N ARG A 37 9.16 20.89 2.21
CA ARG A 37 9.33 19.89 3.30
C ARG A 37 9.88 18.57 2.75
N LYS A 38 10.77 17.94 3.52
CA LYS A 38 11.22 16.56 3.26
C LYS A 38 10.20 15.59 3.88
N SER A 39 9.41 14.93 3.06
CA SER A 39 8.40 13.95 3.48
C SER A 39 8.32 12.79 2.47
N ALA A 40 7.59 11.71 2.81
CA ALA A 40 7.37 10.59 1.90
C ALA A 40 6.60 11.06 0.65
N GLY A 41 7.25 10.96 -0.51
CA GLY A 41 6.72 11.36 -1.81
C GLY A 41 6.36 10.15 -2.69
N MET A 42 6.36 10.35 -4.00
CA MET A 42 5.94 9.37 -5.01
C MET A 42 6.67 8.02 -4.85
N ARG A 43 8.00 8.03 -4.72
CA ARG A 43 8.79 6.78 -4.62
C ARG A 43 8.35 5.92 -3.43
N THR A 44 8.16 6.52 -2.26
CA THR A 44 7.77 5.80 -1.04
C THR A 44 6.40 5.18 -1.20
N HIS A 45 5.41 5.91 -1.72
CA HIS A 45 4.05 5.41 -1.91
C HIS A 45 4.00 4.28 -2.94
N MET A 46 4.74 4.39 -4.06
CA MET A 46 4.85 3.32 -5.05
C MET A 46 5.45 2.05 -4.45
N ILE A 47 6.58 2.17 -3.75
CA ILE A 47 7.27 1.01 -3.16
C ILE A 47 6.38 0.33 -2.12
N VAL A 48 5.74 1.08 -1.23
CA VAL A 48 4.84 0.54 -0.21
C VAL A 48 3.65 -0.20 -0.85
N CYS A 49 3.03 0.39 -1.87
CA CYS A 49 1.90 -0.22 -2.57
C CYS A 49 2.29 -1.55 -3.23
N VAL A 50 3.38 -1.54 -4.00
CA VAL A 50 3.89 -2.73 -4.71
C VAL A 50 4.35 -3.81 -3.72
N ALA A 51 5.08 -3.44 -2.68
CA ALA A 51 5.54 -4.39 -1.65
C ALA A 51 4.35 -5.04 -0.93
N SER A 52 3.34 -4.26 -0.55
CA SER A 52 2.12 -4.80 0.08
C SER A 52 1.37 -5.76 -0.84
N THR A 53 1.32 -5.46 -2.15
CA THR A 53 0.75 -6.36 -3.17
C THR A 53 1.54 -7.66 -3.26
N ALA A 54 2.87 -7.57 -3.34
CA ALA A 54 3.74 -8.75 -3.42
C ALA A 54 3.59 -9.63 -2.17
N MET A 55 3.59 -9.04 -0.98
CA MET A 55 3.40 -9.79 0.26
C MET A 55 2.02 -10.46 0.34
N MET A 56 0.96 -9.82 -0.17
CA MET A 56 -0.35 -10.46 -0.28
C MET A 56 -0.38 -11.61 -1.29
N LEU A 57 0.34 -11.50 -2.41
CA LEU A 57 0.50 -12.60 -3.36
C LEU A 57 1.22 -13.78 -2.71
N ILE A 58 2.30 -13.53 -1.97
CA ILE A 58 3.03 -14.55 -1.21
C ILE A 58 2.10 -15.18 -0.17
N SER A 59 1.32 -14.38 0.56
CA SER A 59 0.34 -14.87 1.54
C SER A 59 -0.67 -15.85 0.94
N LYS A 60 -1.19 -15.53 -0.24
CA LYS A 60 -2.24 -16.34 -0.91
C LYS A 60 -1.68 -17.55 -1.65
N TYR A 61 -0.52 -17.41 -2.26
CA TYR A 61 -0.03 -18.38 -3.26
C TYR A 61 1.31 -19.01 -2.90
N GLY A 62 2.10 -18.38 -2.01
CA GLY A 62 3.46 -18.83 -1.70
C GLY A 62 3.54 -20.10 -0.88
N PHE A 63 2.45 -20.58 -0.28
CA PHE A 63 2.42 -21.71 0.63
C PHE A 63 1.66 -22.93 0.08
N PHE A 64 1.31 -22.95 -1.21
CA PHE A 64 0.56 -24.07 -1.78
C PHE A 64 1.28 -25.40 -1.71
N GLU A 65 2.61 -25.42 -1.84
CA GLU A 65 3.38 -26.64 -1.74
C GLU A 65 3.27 -27.28 -0.33
N VAL A 66 3.16 -26.44 0.69
CA VAL A 66 3.05 -26.88 2.09
C VAL A 66 1.73 -27.63 2.33
N LEU A 67 0.66 -27.26 1.62
CA LEU A 67 -0.65 -27.92 1.72
C LEU A 67 -0.63 -29.36 1.16
N ALA A 68 0.36 -29.68 0.34
CA ALA A 68 0.53 -31.05 -0.20
C ALA A 68 1.10 -32.05 0.81
N TYR A 69 1.61 -31.59 1.96
CA TYR A 69 2.21 -32.48 2.98
C TYR A 69 1.21 -33.22 3.87
N GLY A 70 -0.09 -32.98 3.74
CA GLY A 70 -1.14 -33.77 4.40
C GLY A 70 -2.34 -32.95 4.89
N ASP A 71 -3.44 -33.64 5.18
CA ASP A 71 -4.72 -33.03 5.57
C ASP A 71 -4.68 -32.27 6.92
N ASN A 72 -3.65 -32.48 7.72
CA ASN A 72 -3.48 -31.81 9.01
C ASN A 72 -2.75 -30.44 8.92
N VAL A 73 -2.27 -30.06 7.74
CA VAL A 73 -1.56 -28.80 7.51
C VAL A 73 -2.56 -27.69 7.21
N ARG A 74 -2.60 -26.66 8.03
CA ARG A 74 -3.42 -25.48 7.83
C ARG A 74 -2.54 -24.25 7.64
N VAL A 75 -2.73 -23.54 6.53
CA VAL A 75 -2.06 -22.27 6.24
C VAL A 75 -3.01 -21.12 6.52
N ASP A 76 -2.63 -20.26 7.45
CA ASP A 76 -3.37 -19.05 7.77
C ASP A 76 -2.83 -17.86 6.96
N VAL A 77 -3.49 -17.55 5.88
CA VAL A 77 -3.13 -16.44 4.98
C VAL A 77 -3.30 -15.07 5.65
N SER A 78 -4.07 -14.96 6.72
CA SER A 78 -4.30 -13.69 7.43
C SER A 78 -3.08 -13.25 8.23
N ARG A 79 -2.21 -14.15 8.63
CA ARG A 79 -1.01 -13.83 9.43
C ARG A 79 -0.02 -12.96 8.69
N VAL A 80 0.22 -13.22 7.41
CA VAL A 80 1.09 -12.38 6.57
C VAL A 80 0.45 -11.01 6.39
N ALA A 81 -0.88 -10.95 6.15
CA ALA A 81 -1.61 -9.70 6.04
C ALA A 81 -1.50 -8.84 7.32
N ALA A 82 -1.66 -9.47 8.50
CA ALA A 82 -1.46 -8.78 9.79
C ALA A 82 -0.01 -8.29 9.95
N GLY A 83 0.98 -9.07 9.51
CA GLY A 83 2.40 -8.69 9.49
C GLY A 83 2.67 -7.46 8.60
N ILE A 84 2.02 -7.36 7.45
CA ILE A 84 2.11 -6.17 6.58
C ILE A 84 1.66 -4.93 7.34
N LEU A 85 0.49 -4.97 7.97
CA LEU A 85 -0.07 -3.84 8.72
C LEU A 85 0.85 -3.42 9.87
N ALA A 86 1.39 -4.38 10.62
CA ALA A 86 2.33 -4.10 11.71
C ALA A 86 3.62 -3.43 11.19
N GLY A 87 4.22 -3.95 10.12
CA GLY A 87 5.43 -3.39 9.50
C GLY A 87 5.22 -1.98 8.95
N ILE A 88 4.09 -1.74 8.27
CA ILE A 88 3.74 -0.41 7.76
C ILE A 88 3.43 0.57 8.90
N SER A 89 2.84 0.11 10.00
CA SER A 89 2.60 0.95 11.18
C SER A 89 3.93 1.44 11.79
N PHE A 90 4.96 0.60 11.80
CA PHE A 90 6.31 0.99 12.22
C PHE A 90 6.91 2.07 11.31
N LEU A 91 6.82 1.91 9.98
CA LEU A 91 7.27 2.91 9.02
C LEU A 91 6.48 4.22 9.16
N GLY A 92 5.16 4.13 9.32
CA GLY A 92 4.29 5.28 9.53
C GLY A 92 4.68 6.05 10.80
N ALA A 93 4.85 5.36 11.92
CA ALA A 93 5.30 5.95 13.18
C ALA A 93 6.65 6.65 13.02
N GLY A 94 7.59 6.08 12.26
CA GLY A 94 8.89 6.68 11.96
C GLY A 94 8.83 7.99 11.18
N THR A 95 7.67 8.33 10.58
CA THR A 95 7.48 9.62 9.88
C THR A 95 6.92 10.72 10.78
N ILE A 96 6.45 10.38 11.98
CA ILE A 96 5.85 11.32 12.92
C ILE A 96 6.94 11.85 13.86
N PHE A 97 7.05 13.16 13.94
CA PHE A 97 8.01 13.81 14.83
C PHE A 97 7.45 15.11 15.42
N VAL A 98 7.89 15.40 16.63
CA VAL A 98 7.51 16.63 17.34
C VAL A 98 8.59 17.67 17.14
N ARG A 99 8.19 18.90 16.77
CA ARG A 99 9.10 20.04 16.63
C ARG A 99 8.43 21.28 17.20
N LYS A 100 9.01 21.87 18.24
CA LYS A 100 8.52 23.10 18.87
C LYS A 100 7.00 23.09 19.06
N GLU A 101 6.47 22.17 19.86
CA GLU A 101 5.04 22.05 20.19
C GLU A 101 4.11 21.65 19.03
N SER A 102 4.63 21.45 17.81
CA SER A 102 3.85 20.97 16.67
C SER A 102 4.18 19.52 16.34
N ILE A 103 3.14 18.72 16.08
CA ILE A 103 3.27 17.34 15.62
C ILE A 103 3.25 17.36 14.09
N ASN A 104 4.30 16.77 13.48
CA ASN A 104 4.44 16.72 12.05
C ASN A 104 4.45 15.27 11.57
N GLY A 105 4.04 15.04 10.31
CA GLY A 105 4.11 13.74 9.67
C GLY A 105 2.84 12.87 9.79
N LEU A 106 1.81 13.28 10.54
CA LEU A 106 0.57 12.51 10.71
C LEU A 106 -0.10 12.16 9.37
N THR A 107 -0.29 13.14 8.49
CA THR A 107 -0.88 12.92 7.16
C THR A 107 0.01 12.02 6.30
N THR A 108 1.33 12.12 6.42
CA THR A 108 2.28 11.25 5.73
C THR A 108 2.15 9.81 6.21
N ALA A 109 2.09 9.59 7.53
CA ALA A 109 1.91 8.26 8.12
C ALA A 109 0.59 7.63 7.68
N ALA A 110 -0.51 8.41 7.72
CA ALA A 110 -1.82 7.97 7.25
C ALA A 110 -1.81 7.62 5.75
N GLY A 111 -1.13 8.41 4.91
CA GLY A 111 -0.98 8.14 3.48
C GLY A 111 -0.21 6.85 3.19
N ILE A 112 0.89 6.60 3.89
CA ILE A 112 1.67 5.36 3.77
C ILE A 112 0.81 4.15 4.16
N TRP A 113 0.05 4.25 5.25
CA TRP A 113 -0.84 3.18 5.72
C TRP A 113 -1.98 2.91 4.73
N ALA A 114 -2.61 3.97 4.21
CA ALA A 114 -3.69 3.86 3.22
C ALA A 114 -3.23 3.23 1.90
N VAL A 115 -2.05 3.60 1.40
CA VAL A 115 -1.47 3.02 0.18
C VAL A 115 -1.10 1.54 0.37
N ALA A 116 -0.68 1.14 1.58
CA ALA A 116 -0.48 -0.28 1.89
C ALA A 116 -1.79 -1.07 1.78
N ALA A 117 -2.92 -0.51 2.28
CA ALA A 117 -4.23 -1.12 2.14
C ALA A 117 -4.67 -1.24 0.66
N VAL A 118 -4.37 -0.25 -0.19
CA VAL A 118 -4.56 -0.34 -1.65
C VAL A 118 -3.79 -1.52 -2.22
N GLY A 119 -2.50 -1.64 -1.89
CA GLY A 119 -1.65 -2.74 -2.35
C GLY A 119 -2.17 -4.11 -1.91
N MET A 120 -2.60 -4.23 -0.65
CA MET A 120 -3.20 -5.46 -0.12
C MET A 120 -4.48 -5.85 -0.87
N ALA A 121 -5.37 -4.90 -1.14
CA ALA A 121 -6.61 -5.14 -1.89
C ALA A 121 -6.32 -5.65 -3.30
N ILE A 122 -5.39 -5.00 -4.03
CA ILE A 122 -4.99 -5.42 -5.38
C ILE A 122 -4.31 -6.80 -5.35
N GLY A 123 -3.45 -7.07 -4.36
CA GLY A 123 -2.82 -8.37 -4.14
C GLY A 123 -3.83 -9.49 -3.89
N CYS A 124 -4.92 -9.19 -3.19
CA CYS A 124 -6.06 -10.10 -3.03
C CYS A 124 -6.85 -10.34 -4.33
N GLY A 125 -6.67 -9.50 -5.36
CA GLY A 125 -7.49 -9.51 -6.57
C GLY A 125 -8.76 -8.66 -6.47
N MET A 126 -8.90 -7.87 -5.40
CA MET A 126 -10.03 -6.97 -5.15
C MET A 126 -9.77 -5.61 -5.85
N TYR A 127 -9.69 -5.63 -7.18
CA TYR A 127 -9.35 -4.44 -7.98
C TYR A 127 -10.29 -3.27 -7.76
N THR A 128 -11.60 -3.55 -7.72
CA THR A 128 -12.62 -2.52 -7.48
C THR A 128 -12.35 -1.79 -6.16
N VAL A 129 -12.07 -2.53 -5.09
CA VAL A 129 -11.76 -1.96 -3.77
C VAL A 129 -10.46 -1.14 -3.83
N GLY A 130 -9.40 -1.69 -4.43
CA GLY A 130 -8.11 -1.01 -4.53
C GLY A 130 -8.19 0.29 -5.32
N VAL A 131 -8.87 0.28 -6.47
CA VAL A 131 -9.05 1.48 -7.31
C VAL A 131 -9.96 2.50 -6.63
N THR A 132 -11.09 2.07 -6.06
CA THR A 132 -12.00 2.97 -5.32
C THR A 132 -11.28 3.63 -4.14
N LEU A 133 -10.51 2.85 -3.37
CA LEU A 133 -9.74 3.39 -2.26
C LEU A 133 -8.69 4.41 -2.73
N THR A 134 -8.03 4.16 -3.86
CA THR A 134 -7.10 5.12 -4.48
C THR A 134 -7.80 6.42 -4.80
N ILE A 135 -8.97 6.36 -5.45
CA ILE A 135 -9.77 7.55 -5.80
C ILE A 135 -10.19 8.31 -4.54
N LEU A 136 -10.67 7.62 -3.52
CA LEU A 136 -11.07 8.25 -2.24
C LEU A 136 -9.90 8.94 -1.56
N ILE A 137 -8.72 8.32 -1.54
CA ILE A 137 -7.51 8.94 -0.97
C ILE A 137 -7.18 10.25 -1.71
N LEU A 138 -7.20 10.23 -3.04
CA LEU A 138 -6.95 11.41 -3.86
C LEU A 138 -7.99 12.51 -3.60
N LEU A 139 -9.27 12.15 -3.54
CA LEU A 139 -10.35 13.11 -3.25
C LEU A 139 -10.19 13.73 -1.86
N ILE A 140 -9.88 12.95 -0.84
CA ILE A 140 -9.65 13.44 0.52
C ILE A 140 -8.47 14.42 0.52
N GLN A 141 -7.36 14.07 -0.10
CA GLN A 141 -6.17 14.92 -0.16
C GLN A 141 -6.45 16.25 -0.87
N GLU A 142 -7.20 16.22 -1.98
CA GLU A 142 -7.53 17.41 -2.76
C GLU A 142 -8.61 18.30 -2.08
N LEU A 143 -9.67 17.69 -1.50
CA LEU A 143 -10.76 18.40 -0.85
C LEU A 143 -10.26 19.25 0.34
N PHE A 144 -9.41 18.69 1.18
CA PHE A 144 -8.86 19.43 2.32
C PHE A 144 -7.83 20.50 1.92
N ARG A 145 -7.25 20.39 0.72
CA ARG A 145 -6.42 21.43 0.15
C ARG A 145 -7.23 22.68 -0.19
N MET A 146 -8.40 22.52 -0.82
CA MET A 146 -9.26 23.64 -1.23
C MET A 146 -9.94 24.32 -0.05
N GLY A 147 -10.15 23.64 1.06
CA GLY A 147 -10.82 24.18 2.25
C GLY A 147 -9.91 24.95 3.23
N MET A 148 -8.61 25.04 2.94
CA MET A 148 -7.65 25.78 3.77
C MET A 148 -7.25 27.17 3.21
N TYR A 149 -8.00 27.69 2.24
CA TYR A 149 -7.86 29.04 1.74
C TYR A 149 -9.10 29.87 2.08
#